data_d596c6975ec79b69329d60c71177ccd6
#
_entry.id   d596c6975ec79b69329d60c71177ccd6
#
_cell.length_a   1.000
_cell.length_b   1.000
_cell.length_c   1.000
_cell.angle_alpha   90.00
_cell.angle_beta   90.00
_cell.angle_gamma   90.00
#
_symmetry.space_group_name_H-M   'P 1'
#
loop_
_entity.id
_entity.type
_entity.pdbx_description
1 polymer ?
#
loop_
_entity_poly.entity_id
_entity_poly.type
_entity_poly.pdbx_seq_one_letter_code
_entity_poly.pdbx_strand_id
1 'polypeptide(L)'
;YIELTQYIIYYRNYIMTPKKRRILQAVLYELFAIAFVGPIISFMFDKSATSAIGLAFVLSSVALSWNYVFNALFERWESQQTIKGRSFNRRLLHGIGFEGGLVLILVPVMALWLKISVLSAFIANLGFFIFFFVYAIVFTWAFDRVFGLPASAQQQSEA
;
A
#
# COMPACT_ATOMS: atom_id res chain seq x y z
N TYR A 1 27.37 -27.22 -1.00
CA TYR A 1 26.83 -25.86 -0.85
C TYR A 1 25.65 -25.59 -1.81
N ILE A 2 25.73 -26.02 -3.06
CA ILE A 2 24.69 -25.82 -4.09
C ILE A 2 23.43 -26.62 -3.73
N GLU A 3 23.55 -27.86 -3.27
CA GLU A 3 22.42 -28.71 -2.90
C GLU A 3 21.61 -28.15 -1.71
N LEU A 4 22.30 -27.64 -0.69
CA LEU A 4 21.63 -27.07 0.49
C LEU A 4 20.84 -25.80 0.12
N THR A 5 21.38 -24.98 -0.77
CA THR A 5 20.72 -23.77 -1.27
C THR A 5 19.50 -24.11 -2.14
N GLN A 6 19.60 -25.12 -3.00
CA GLN A 6 18.48 -25.62 -3.79
C GLN A 6 17.41 -26.27 -2.91
N TYR A 7 17.79 -26.99 -1.89
CA TYR A 7 16.88 -27.61 -0.94
C TYR A 7 16.11 -26.55 -0.12
N ILE A 8 16.80 -25.50 0.34
CA ILE A 8 16.17 -24.36 1.04
C ILE A 8 15.19 -23.61 0.12
N ILE A 9 15.56 -23.38 -1.15
CA ILE A 9 14.71 -22.73 -2.14
C ILE A 9 13.49 -23.61 -2.46
N TYR A 10 13.68 -24.92 -2.62
CA TYR A 10 12.59 -25.88 -2.85
C TYR A 10 11.60 -25.92 -1.70
N TYR A 11 12.08 -26.04 -0.44
CA TYR A 11 11.22 -26.03 0.77
C TYR A 11 10.51 -24.68 0.94
N ARG A 12 11.17 -23.56 0.69
CA ARG A 12 10.59 -22.24 0.75
C ARG A 12 9.46 -22.06 -0.27
N ASN A 13 9.63 -22.54 -1.49
CA ASN A 13 8.61 -22.51 -2.54
C ASN A 13 7.44 -23.48 -2.27
N TYR A 14 7.71 -24.60 -1.60
CA TYR A 14 6.69 -25.57 -1.22
C TYR A 14 5.80 -25.07 -0.07
N ILE A 15 6.35 -24.35 0.88
CA ILE A 15 5.64 -23.84 2.07
C ILE A 15 4.76 -22.62 1.75
N MET A 16 5.11 -21.82 0.74
CA MET A 16 4.44 -20.56 0.47
C MET A 16 3.88 -20.46 -0.95
N THR A 17 2.62 -20.84 -1.11
CA THR A 17 1.93 -20.63 -2.39
C THR A 17 1.85 -19.13 -2.73
N PRO A 18 1.78 -18.74 -4.02
CA PRO A 18 1.67 -17.33 -4.43
C PRO A 18 0.53 -16.57 -3.73
N LYS A 19 -0.60 -17.25 -3.47
CA LYS A 19 -1.74 -16.68 -2.75
C LYS A 19 -1.41 -16.41 -1.28
N LYS A 20 -0.81 -17.38 -0.59
CA LYS A 20 -0.40 -17.22 0.82
C LYS A 20 0.64 -16.10 0.97
N ARG A 21 1.59 -16.01 0.04
CA ARG A 21 2.60 -14.95 0.03
C ARG A 21 1.97 -13.55 -0.08
N ARG A 22 1.01 -13.37 -0.99
CA ARG A 22 0.30 -12.09 -1.16
C ARG A 22 -0.48 -11.71 0.09
N ILE A 23 -1.19 -12.66 0.70
CA ILE A 23 -1.95 -12.42 1.93
C ILE A 23 -1.00 -12.03 3.07
N LEU A 24 0.08 -12.78 3.26
CA LEU A 24 1.07 -12.50 4.31
C LEU A 24 1.72 -11.13 4.10
N GLN A 25 2.09 -10.80 2.86
CA GLN A 25 2.64 -9.48 2.51
C GLN A 25 1.67 -8.36 2.85
N ALA A 26 0.39 -8.50 2.47
CA ALA A 26 -0.63 -7.49 2.76
C ALA A 26 -0.86 -7.32 4.27
N VAL A 27 -0.97 -8.43 5.01
CA VAL A 27 -1.18 -8.39 6.47
C VAL A 27 0.01 -7.77 7.19
N LEU A 28 1.24 -8.17 6.84
CA LEU A 28 2.44 -7.60 7.47
C LEU A 28 2.63 -6.14 7.09
N TYR A 29 2.37 -5.78 5.82
CA TYR A 29 2.42 -4.39 5.38
C TYR A 29 1.51 -3.51 6.25
N GLU A 30 0.28 -3.95 6.45
CA GLU A 30 -0.72 -3.22 7.22
C GLU A 30 -0.36 -3.13 8.71
N LEU A 31 0.04 -4.25 9.31
CA LEU A 31 0.43 -4.27 10.73
C LEU A 31 1.61 -3.33 11.01
N PHE A 32 2.64 -3.36 10.19
CA PHE A 32 3.79 -2.46 10.33
C PHE A 32 3.42 -1.01 10.01
N ALA A 33 2.57 -0.77 9.00
CA ALA A 33 2.09 0.58 8.70
C ALA A 33 1.38 1.19 9.92
N ILE A 34 0.45 0.47 10.55
CA ILE A 34 -0.24 0.92 11.76
C ILE A 34 0.74 1.12 12.92
N ALA A 35 1.70 0.22 13.09
CA ALA A 35 2.70 0.30 14.13
C ALA A 35 3.62 1.54 14.00
N PHE A 36 3.87 2.03 12.78
CA PHE A 36 4.64 3.26 12.56
C PHE A 36 3.76 4.51 12.57
N VAL A 37 2.63 4.47 11.87
CA VAL A 37 1.76 5.64 11.71
C VAL A 37 1.06 6.01 13.02
N GLY A 38 0.66 5.04 13.83
CA GLY A 38 0.04 5.28 15.13
C GLY A 38 0.89 6.18 16.05
N PRO A 39 2.15 5.82 16.36
CA PRO A 39 3.06 6.67 17.12
C PRO A 39 3.31 8.05 16.47
N ILE A 40 3.46 8.11 15.15
CA ILE A 40 3.63 9.39 14.42
C ILE A 40 2.43 10.30 14.67
N ILE A 41 1.20 9.80 14.49
CA ILE A 41 -0.03 10.57 14.75
C ILE A 41 -0.10 10.99 16.22
N SER A 42 0.19 10.07 17.15
CA SER A 42 0.17 10.35 18.58
C SER A 42 1.09 11.50 18.95
N PHE A 43 2.33 11.45 18.45
CA PHE A 43 3.35 12.48 18.72
C PHE A 43 3.04 13.81 18.03
N MET A 44 2.67 13.79 16.74
CA MET A 44 2.46 15.02 15.97
C MET A 44 1.21 15.80 16.37
N PHE A 45 0.18 15.10 16.84
CA PHE A 45 -1.13 15.70 17.10
C PHE A 45 -1.56 15.62 18.56
N ASP A 46 -0.65 15.25 19.46
CA ASP A 46 -0.91 15.13 20.91
C ASP A 46 -2.18 14.30 21.19
N LYS A 47 -2.26 13.14 20.56
CA LYS A 47 -3.39 12.20 20.73
C LYS A 47 -2.98 10.98 21.52
N SER A 48 -3.94 10.41 22.28
CA SER A 48 -3.69 9.12 22.94
C SER A 48 -3.32 8.04 21.91
N ALA A 49 -2.48 7.11 22.31
CA ALA A 49 -2.06 5.99 21.44
C ALA A 49 -3.27 5.23 20.87
N THR A 50 -4.31 5.00 21.68
CA THR A 50 -5.54 4.34 21.23
C THR A 50 -6.25 5.13 20.12
N SER A 51 -6.37 6.45 20.26
CA SER A 51 -6.99 7.32 19.24
C SER A 51 -6.16 7.33 17.95
N ALA A 52 -4.83 7.41 18.08
CA ALA A 52 -3.91 7.45 16.95
C ALA A 52 -3.91 6.13 16.16
N ILE A 53 -3.89 4.98 16.86
CA ILE A 53 -3.98 3.65 16.24
C ILE A 53 -5.36 3.48 15.58
N GLY A 54 -6.44 3.91 16.24
CA GLY A 54 -7.79 3.89 15.67
C GLY A 54 -7.88 4.69 14.37
N LEU A 55 -7.30 5.89 14.34
CA LEU A 55 -7.25 6.70 13.14
C LEU A 55 -6.42 6.02 12.03
N ALA A 56 -5.22 5.51 12.36
CA ALA A 56 -4.39 4.81 11.40
C ALA A 56 -5.15 3.64 10.76
N PHE A 57 -5.87 2.85 11.56
CA PHE A 57 -6.71 1.74 11.06
C PHE A 57 -7.82 2.22 10.13
N VAL A 58 -8.52 3.32 10.49
CA VAL A 58 -9.59 3.89 9.65
C VAL A 58 -9.03 4.41 8.34
N LEU A 59 -7.92 5.18 8.37
CA LEU A 59 -7.29 5.69 7.15
C LEU A 59 -6.86 4.57 6.21
N SER A 60 -6.28 3.51 6.74
CA SER A 60 -5.88 2.33 5.99
C SER A 60 -7.08 1.61 5.37
N SER A 61 -8.15 1.39 6.14
CA SER A 61 -9.37 0.75 5.66
C SER A 61 -10.03 1.55 4.54
N VAL A 62 -10.05 2.89 4.67
CA VAL A 62 -10.56 3.80 3.63
C VAL A 62 -9.69 3.72 2.39
N ALA A 63 -8.35 3.75 2.54
CA ALA A 63 -7.44 3.67 1.41
C ALA A 63 -7.57 2.35 0.63
N LEU A 64 -7.68 1.22 1.33
CA LEU A 64 -7.92 -0.09 0.71
C LEU A 64 -9.26 -0.14 -0.03
N SER A 65 -10.33 0.38 0.59
CA SER A 65 -11.66 0.42 -0.03
C SER A 65 -11.67 1.31 -1.27
N TRP A 66 -11.04 2.49 -1.19
CA TRP A 66 -10.89 3.39 -2.33
C TRP A 66 -10.07 2.76 -3.45
N ASN A 67 -8.97 2.09 -3.13
CA ASN A 67 -8.16 1.37 -4.11
C ASN A 67 -9.01 0.38 -4.91
N TYR A 68 -9.81 -0.43 -4.22
CA TYR A 68 -10.67 -1.40 -4.89
C TYR A 68 -11.73 -0.72 -5.77
N VAL A 69 -12.47 0.25 -5.22
CA VAL A 69 -13.57 0.93 -5.91
C VAL A 69 -13.04 1.73 -7.11
N PHE A 70 -11.99 2.53 -6.89
CA PHE A 70 -11.43 3.36 -7.95
C PHE A 70 -10.90 2.53 -9.11
N ASN A 71 -10.11 1.49 -8.82
CA ASN A 71 -9.58 0.63 -9.88
C ASN A 71 -10.70 -0.06 -10.66
N ALA A 72 -11.75 -0.56 -9.99
CA ALA A 72 -12.89 -1.17 -10.66
C ALA A 72 -13.63 -0.18 -11.56
N LEU A 73 -13.83 1.07 -11.11
CA LEU A 73 -14.46 2.12 -11.92
C LEU A 73 -13.58 2.54 -13.10
N PHE A 74 -12.28 2.70 -12.86
CA PHE A 74 -11.33 3.08 -13.91
C PHE A 74 -11.20 1.99 -14.98
N GLU A 75 -11.09 0.73 -14.59
CA GLU A 75 -11.05 -0.41 -15.51
C GLU A 75 -12.33 -0.52 -16.34
N ARG A 76 -13.49 -0.29 -15.70
CA ARG A 76 -14.77 -0.25 -16.43
C ARG A 76 -14.81 0.88 -17.45
N TRP A 77 -14.36 2.07 -17.10
CA TRP A 77 -14.24 3.21 -18.03
C TRP A 77 -13.23 2.89 -19.15
N GLU A 78 -12.05 2.34 -18.80
CA GLU A 78 -10.99 1.98 -19.76
C GLU A 78 -11.48 0.93 -20.78
N SER A 79 -12.30 -0.04 -20.34
CA SER A 79 -12.84 -1.10 -21.20
C SER A 79 -13.77 -0.56 -22.30
N GLN A 80 -14.40 0.58 -22.07
CA GLN A 80 -15.31 1.24 -23.03
C GLN A 80 -14.57 2.09 -24.07
N GLN A 81 -13.26 2.28 -23.93
CA GLN A 81 -12.48 3.08 -24.84
C GLN A 81 -12.13 2.31 -26.13
N THR A 82 -12.20 3.00 -27.26
CA THR A 82 -11.88 2.42 -28.58
C THR A 82 -10.40 2.11 -28.74
N ILE A 83 -9.52 3.00 -28.22
CA ILE A 83 -8.08 2.80 -28.25
C ILE A 83 -7.68 1.94 -27.05
N LYS A 84 -7.11 0.77 -27.29
CA LYS A 84 -6.65 -0.13 -26.23
C LYS A 84 -5.23 0.22 -25.78
N GLY A 85 -4.86 -0.20 -24.56
CA GLY A 85 -3.57 0.06 -23.94
C GLY A 85 -3.54 1.33 -23.09
N ARG A 86 -2.51 1.43 -22.23
CA ARG A 86 -2.33 2.55 -21.27
C ARG A 86 -1.32 3.55 -21.80
N SER A 87 -1.80 4.56 -22.52
CA SER A 87 -1.00 5.72 -22.92
C SER A 87 -0.54 6.50 -21.67
N PHE A 88 0.45 7.39 -21.83
CA PHE A 88 0.93 8.27 -20.76
C PHE A 88 -0.23 9.08 -20.13
N ASN A 89 -1.10 9.65 -20.95
CA ASN A 89 -2.25 10.44 -20.47
C ASN A 89 -3.22 9.59 -19.63
N ARG A 90 -3.45 8.33 -19.98
CA ARG A 90 -4.28 7.43 -19.18
C ARG A 90 -3.63 7.09 -17.85
N ARG A 91 -2.31 6.89 -17.83
CA ARG A 91 -1.57 6.67 -16.57
C ARG A 91 -1.62 7.91 -15.68
N LEU A 92 -1.48 9.09 -16.27
CA LEU A 92 -1.58 10.36 -15.55
C LEU A 92 -2.99 10.57 -14.99
N LEU A 93 -4.03 10.34 -15.81
CA LEU A 93 -5.43 10.43 -15.38
C LEU A 93 -5.75 9.45 -14.25
N HIS A 94 -5.24 8.20 -14.36
CA HIS A 94 -5.37 7.21 -13.29
C HIS A 94 -4.71 7.70 -12.00
N GLY A 95 -3.46 8.16 -12.06
CA GLY A 95 -2.72 8.64 -10.89
C GLY A 95 -3.39 9.85 -10.23
N ILE A 96 -3.74 10.88 -11.01
CA ILE A 96 -4.42 12.08 -10.49
C ILE A 96 -5.79 11.74 -9.92
N GLY A 97 -6.58 10.91 -10.61
CA GLY A 97 -7.90 10.51 -10.14
C GLY A 97 -7.85 9.67 -8.87
N PHE A 98 -6.90 8.73 -8.81
CA PHE A 98 -6.69 7.90 -7.62
C PHE A 98 -6.27 8.73 -6.42
N GLU A 99 -5.20 9.51 -6.56
CA GLU A 99 -4.63 10.30 -5.48
C GLU A 99 -5.56 11.45 -5.06
N GLY A 100 -6.12 12.17 -6.04
CA GLY A 100 -7.07 13.25 -5.77
C GLY A 100 -8.31 12.76 -5.03
N GLY A 101 -8.87 11.62 -5.42
CA GLY A 101 -10.01 11.02 -4.73
C GLY A 101 -9.65 10.56 -3.31
N LEU A 102 -8.46 9.99 -3.13
CA LEU A 102 -7.96 9.60 -1.81
C LEU A 102 -7.81 10.82 -0.88
N VAL A 103 -7.21 11.90 -1.37
CA VAL A 103 -7.07 13.16 -0.63
C VAL A 103 -8.44 13.72 -0.24
N LEU A 104 -9.41 13.74 -1.17
CA LEU A 104 -10.77 14.24 -0.90
C LEU A 104 -11.49 13.47 0.20
N ILE A 105 -11.14 12.22 0.44
CA ILE A 105 -11.74 11.39 1.49
C ILE A 105 -10.91 11.46 2.78
N LEU A 106 -9.59 11.26 2.70
CA LEU A 106 -8.73 11.15 3.89
C LEU A 106 -8.59 12.48 4.64
N VAL A 107 -8.47 13.60 3.92
CA VAL A 107 -8.28 14.91 4.56
C VAL A 107 -9.46 15.30 5.47
N PRO A 108 -10.74 15.21 5.05
CA PRO A 108 -11.86 15.43 5.95
C PRO A 108 -11.89 14.46 7.14
N VAL A 109 -11.59 13.16 6.92
CA VAL A 109 -11.55 12.17 8.02
C VAL A 109 -10.50 12.57 9.05
N MET A 110 -9.29 12.94 8.61
CA MET A 110 -8.22 13.40 9.50
C MET A 110 -8.58 14.70 10.23
N ALA A 111 -9.13 15.69 9.50
CA ALA A 111 -9.51 16.97 10.08
C ALA A 111 -10.53 16.81 11.20
N LEU A 112 -11.57 16.00 10.97
CA LEU A 112 -12.63 15.72 11.94
C LEU A 112 -12.12 14.91 13.14
N TRP A 113 -11.35 13.87 12.90
CA TRP A 113 -10.84 13.00 13.97
C TRP A 113 -9.83 13.71 14.87
N LEU A 114 -8.90 14.39 14.25
CA LEU A 114 -7.83 15.09 14.97
C LEU A 114 -8.27 16.46 15.52
N LYS A 115 -9.42 16.97 15.07
CA LYS A 115 -9.94 18.32 15.39
C LYS A 115 -8.95 19.41 14.98
N ILE A 116 -8.41 19.31 13.77
CA ILE A 116 -7.48 20.25 13.16
C ILE A 116 -8.10 20.91 11.92
N SER A 117 -7.47 21.99 11.44
CA SER A 117 -7.93 22.62 10.20
C SER A 117 -7.75 21.68 8.99
N VAL A 118 -8.59 21.85 7.97
CA VAL A 118 -8.50 21.10 6.70
C VAL A 118 -7.12 21.29 6.06
N LEU A 119 -6.54 22.49 6.16
CA LEU A 119 -5.20 22.77 5.65
C LEU A 119 -4.13 21.97 6.39
N SER A 120 -4.20 21.91 7.72
CA SER A 120 -3.27 21.10 8.52
C SER A 120 -3.42 19.62 8.22
N ALA A 121 -4.64 19.13 8.06
CA ALA A 121 -4.91 17.75 7.68
C ALA A 121 -4.37 17.44 6.27
N PHE A 122 -4.49 18.36 5.32
CA PHE A 122 -3.95 18.22 3.97
C PHE A 122 -2.41 18.16 3.97
N ILE A 123 -1.74 19.04 4.73
CA ILE A 123 -0.27 19.02 4.87
C ILE A 123 0.19 17.71 5.51
N ALA A 124 -0.50 17.23 6.55
CA ALA A 124 -0.20 15.95 7.17
C ALA A 124 -0.40 14.78 6.19
N ASN A 125 -1.46 14.83 5.37
CA ASN A 125 -1.71 13.82 4.35
C ASN A 125 -0.59 13.76 3.30
N LEU A 126 -0.05 14.91 2.88
CA LEU A 126 1.14 14.94 2.00
C LEU A 126 2.37 14.33 2.68
N GLY A 127 2.56 14.58 3.97
CA GLY A 127 3.62 13.94 4.76
C GLY A 127 3.47 12.41 4.79
N PHE A 128 2.25 11.92 5.01
CA PHE A 128 1.98 10.48 4.95
C PHE A 128 2.17 9.91 3.55
N PHE A 129 1.83 10.63 2.50
CA PHE A 129 2.10 10.20 1.12
C PHE A 129 3.61 9.94 0.90
N ILE A 130 4.47 10.89 1.29
CA ILE A 130 5.92 10.73 1.21
C ILE A 130 6.40 9.57 2.08
N PHE A 131 5.90 9.47 3.30
CA PHE A 131 6.21 8.37 4.21
C PHE A 131 5.87 7.01 3.58
N PHE A 132 4.65 6.85 3.06
CA PHE A 132 4.21 5.58 2.48
C PHE A 132 4.94 5.25 1.18
N PHE A 133 5.35 6.25 0.40
CA PHE A 133 6.19 6.02 -0.77
C PHE A 133 7.53 5.37 -0.40
N VAL A 134 8.23 5.93 0.59
CA VAL A 134 9.50 5.36 1.09
C VAL A 134 9.26 4.03 1.78
N TYR A 135 8.24 3.95 2.64
CA TYR A 135 7.86 2.75 3.37
C TYR A 135 7.58 1.56 2.44
N ALA A 136 6.82 1.77 1.36
CA ALA A 136 6.50 0.71 0.41
C ALA A 136 7.75 0.13 -0.25
N ILE A 137 8.72 0.97 -0.61
CA ILE A 137 10.00 0.54 -1.19
C ILE A 137 10.78 -0.30 -0.17
N VAL A 138 10.97 0.22 1.04
CA VAL A 138 11.76 -0.43 2.09
C VAL A 138 11.09 -1.74 2.54
N PHE A 139 9.78 -1.71 2.76
CA PHE A 139 9.02 -2.90 3.16
C PHE A 139 9.08 -4.00 2.09
N THR A 140 8.82 -3.65 0.83
CA THR A 140 8.84 -4.63 -0.26
C THR A 140 10.23 -5.24 -0.42
N TRP A 141 11.28 -4.42 -0.36
CA TRP A 141 12.65 -4.90 -0.40
C TRP A 141 12.97 -5.85 0.76
N ALA A 142 12.61 -5.48 2.00
CA ALA A 142 12.83 -6.32 3.17
C ALA A 142 12.02 -7.62 3.10
N PHE A 143 10.75 -7.52 2.69
CA PHE A 143 9.87 -8.68 2.53
C PHE A 143 10.44 -9.66 1.50
N ASP A 144 10.90 -9.17 0.34
CA ASP A 144 11.50 -10.01 -0.71
C ASP A 144 12.80 -10.65 -0.27
N ARG A 145 13.58 -9.98 0.60
CA ARG A 145 14.79 -10.58 1.21
C ARG A 145 14.46 -11.75 2.13
N VAL A 146 13.39 -11.65 2.92
CA VAL A 146 13.00 -12.67 3.90
C VAL A 146 12.23 -13.81 3.23
N PHE A 147 11.23 -13.48 2.40
CA PHE A 147 10.28 -14.45 1.84
C PHE A 147 10.55 -14.81 0.36
N GLY A 148 11.56 -14.20 -0.25
CA GLY A 148 11.92 -14.40 -1.66
C GLY A 148 11.05 -13.62 -2.63
N LEU A 149 11.53 -13.50 -3.87
CA LEU A 149 10.83 -12.81 -4.96
C LEU A 149 9.52 -13.54 -5.32
N PRO A 150 8.50 -12.80 -5.80
CA PRO A 150 7.30 -13.41 -6.36
C PRO A 150 7.63 -14.21 -7.63
N ALA A 151 6.83 -15.23 -7.94
CA ALA A 151 7.04 -16.08 -9.11
C ALA A 151 7.15 -15.28 -10.43
N SER A 152 6.44 -14.15 -10.52
CA SER A 152 6.49 -13.24 -11.69
C SER A 152 7.82 -12.48 -11.85
N ALA A 153 8.66 -12.43 -10.81
CA ALA A 153 9.95 -11.75 -10.81
C ALA A 153 11.13 -12.73 -10.70
N GLN A 154 10.86 -14.03 -10.64
CA GLN A 154 11.90 -15.06 -10.73
C GLN A 154 12.22 -15.24 -12.21
N GLN A 155 13.51 -15.13 -12.59
CA GLN A 155 13.95 -15.52 -13.92
C GLN A 155 13.60 -16.99 -14.13
N GLN A 156 12.88 -17.31 -15.19
CA GLN A 156 12.81 -18.69 -15.67
C GLN A 156 14.26 -19.08 -16.00
N SER A 157 14.83 -19.98 -15.20
CA SER A 157 16.05 -20.67 -15.63
C SER A 157 15.63 -21.48 -16.86
N GLU A 158 16.00 -20.98 -18.03
CA GLU A 158 15.89 -21.73 -19.25
C GLU A 158 16.67 -23.04 -19.05
N ALA A 159 15.93 -24.15 -19.11
CA ALA A 159 16.44 -25.49 -19.12
C ALA A 159 16.94 -25.81 -20.53
#